data_e48a5ac63e37d84351634f38ba0c7560
#
_entry.id   e48a5ac63e37d84351634f38ba0c7560
#
_cell.length_a   1.000
_cell.length_b   1.000
_cell.length_c   1.000
_cell.angle_alpha   90.00
_cell.angle_beta   90.00
_cell.angle_gamma   90.00
#
_symmetry.space_group_name_H-M   'P 1'
#
loop_
_entity.id
_entity.type
_entity.pdbx_description
1 polymer ?
#
loop_
_entity_poly.entity_id
_entity_poly.type
_entity_poly.pdbx_seq_one_letter_code
_entity_poly.pdbx_strand_id
1 'polypeptide(L)'
;MLIDVKNLFKIYHEGEESEVRALDGVSLSVDRGEFVAIIGQSGSGKSTLMNILGCLDIPTYGDYHLDGVDVTELSDRQLAHIRNKQIGFIFQGFNLIPALNAWENVELPLIYQGVPASKRWERVEAALERVGLAGRADHKPTEMSGGQQQRVAIARAIATQPPIIMADEPTGALDSRTGKHVLEILHGLHEEGSTIILITHDNGIAATAQRVIRIADGHILYDGDREGAFA
;
A
#
# COMPACT_ATOMS: atom_id res chain seq x y z
N MET A 1 -1.14 -3.99 -18.12
CA MET A 1 -1.93 -4.15 -16.88
C MET A 1 -1.03 -4.70 -15.79
N LEU A 2 -0.94 -4.05 -14.64
CA LEU A 2 -0.11 -4.48 -13.51
C LEU A 2 -0.95 -5.27 -12.49
N ILE A 3 -2.17 -4.80 -12.24
CA ILE A 3 -3.20 -5.48 -11.44
C ILE A 3 -4.40 -5.76 -12.33
N ASP A 4 -4.89 -7.00 -12.31
CA ASP A 4 -6.11 -7.42 -13.01
C ASP A 4 -6.95 -8.30 -12.07
N VAL A 5 -8.11 -7.80 -11.68
CA VAL A 5 -9.04 -8.46 -10.75
C VAL A 5 -10.39 -8.65 -11.44
N LYS A 6 -10.92 -9.87 -11.41
CA LYS A 6 -12.19 -10.22 -12.04
C LYS A 6 -13.10 -10.98 -11.08
N ASN A 7 -14.32 -10.46 -10.90
CA ASN A 7 -15.38 -11.06 -10.09
C ASN A 7 -14.89 -11.56 -8.74
N LEU A 8 -14.16 -10.72 -8.02
CA LEU A 8 -13.50 -11.07 -6.77
C LEU A 8 -14.48 -10.99 -5.61
N PHE A 9 -14.59 -12.09 -4.87
CA PHE A 9 -15.39 -12.20 -3.65
C PHE A 9 -14.47 -12.47 -2.46
N LYS A 10 -14.80 -11.84 -1.33
CA LYS A 10 -14.25 -12.21 -0.03
C LYS A 10 -15.39 -12.37 0.95
N ILE A 11 -15.60 -13.61 1.38
CA ILE A 11 -16.65 -14.01 2.30
C ILE A 11 -15.98 -14.57 3.55
N TYR A 12 -16.22 -13.95 4.68
CA TYR A 12 -15.77 -14.46 5.99
C TYR A 12 -16.88 -15.29 6.59
N HIS A 13 -16.56 -16.41 7.23
CA HIS A 13 -17.51 -17.35 7.88
C HIS A 13 -18.60 -17.84 6.93
N GLU A 14 -18.22 -18.17 5.69
CA GLU A 14 -19.15 -18.61 4.64
C GLU A 14 -20.00 -19.81 5.10
N GLY A 15 -21.32 -19.69 4.94
CA GLY A 15 -22.28 -20.71 5.36
C GLY A 15 -22.63 -20.72 6.86
N GLU A 16 -22.10 -19.78 7.64
CA GLU A 16 -22.41 -19.61 9.06
C GLU A 16 -23.43 -18.47 9.27
N GLU A 17 -24.04 -18.39 10.47
CA GLU A 17 -24.93 -17.26 10.83
C GLU A 17 -24.18 -15.91 10.86
N SER A 18 -22.86 -15.95 11.01
CA SER A 18 -21.96 -14.78 11.05
C SER A 18 -21.33 -14.45 9.68
N GLU A 19 -21.88 -14.97 8.58
CA GLU A 19 -21.37 -14.70 7.25
C GLU A 19 -21.29 -13.21 6.94
N VAL A 20 -20.11 -12.75 6.48
CA VAL A 20 -19.88 -11.38 6.05
C VAL A 20 -19.28 -11.37 4.65
N ARG A 21 -20.01 -10.82 3.68
CA ARG A 21 -19.52 -10.57 2.33
C ARG A 21 -18.79 -9.22 2.30
N ALA A 22 -17.51 -9.26 2.55
CA ALA A 22 -16.69 -8.04 2.60
C ALA A 22 -16.38 -7.50 1.19
N LEU A 23 -16.29 -8.37 0.19
CA LEU A 23 -16.24 -8.04 -1.24
C LEU A 23 -17.23 -8.96 -1.98
N ASP A 24 -17.96 -8.37 -2.93
CA ASP A 24 -19.05 -9.06 -3.62
C ASP A 24 -19.00 -8.73 -5.13
N GLY A 25 -18.20 -9.50 -5.88
CA GLY A 25 -18.07 -9.39 -7.33
C GLY A 25 -17.23 -8.19 -7.80
N VAL A 26 -16.22 -7.79 -7.05
CA VAL A 26 -15.34 -6.67 -7.40
C VAL A 26 -14.49 -7.00 -8.63
N SER A 27 -14.50 -6.11 -9.62
CA SER A 27 -13.61 -6.17 -10.79
C SER A 27 -12.95 -4.83 -11.01
N LEU A 28 -11.62 -4.81 -11.12
CA LEU A 28 -10.83 -3.62 -11.40
C LEU A 28 -9.50 -3.98 -12.07
N SER A 29 -8.90 -3.02 -12.73
CA SER A 29 -7.55 -3.16 -13.26
C SER A 29 -6.74 -1.91 -12.94
N VAL A 30 -5.43 -2.05 -12.77
CA VAL A 30 -4.50 -0.92 -12.59
C VAL A 30 -3.32 -1.13 -13.53
N ASP A 31 -2.98 -0.11 -14.30
CA ASP A 31 -1.80 -0.11 -15.16
C ASP A 31 -0.56 0.40 -14.42
N ARG A 32 0.61 0.11 -14.99
CA ARG A 32 1.86 0.63 -14.44
C ARG A 32 1.89 2.14 -14.52
N GLY A 33 2.37 2.77 -13.46
CA GLY A 33 2.50 4.23 -13.37
C GLY A 33 1.18 4.95 -13.12
N GLU A 34 0.07 4.28 -12.79
CA GLU A 34 -1.15 4.94 -12.35
C GLU A 34 -1.07 5.39 -10.89
N PHE A 35 -1.72 6.51 -10.58
CA PHE A 35 -2.03 6.92 -9.22
C PHE A 35 -3.53 6.79 -8.99
N VAL A 36 -3.94 5.76 -8.26
CA VAL A 36 -5.34 5.41 -8.01
C VAL A 36 -5.66 5.62 -6.54
N ALA A 37 -6.74 6.33 -6.25
CA ALA A 37 -7.30 6.43 -4.91
C ALA A 37 -8.51 5.50 -4.76
N ILE A 38 -8.55 4.70 -3.70
CA ILE A 38 -9.70 3.87 -3.32
C ILE A 38 -10.37 4.52 -2.12
N ILE A 39 -11.64 4.93 -2.29
CA ILE A 39 -12.41 5.62 -1.25
C ILE A 39 -13.68 4.86 -0.89
N GLY A 40 -14.20 5.13 0.30
CA GLY A 40 -15.46 4.57 0.79
C GLY A 40 -15.58 4.75 2.30
N GLN A 41 -16.76 4.51 2.86
CA GLN A 41 -17.01 4.60 4.29
C GLN A 41 -16.31 3.46 5.07
N SER A 42 -16.25 3.58 6.39
CA SER A 42 -15.79 2.48 7.25
C SER A 42 -16.68 1.25 7.03
N GLY A 43 -16.07 0.06 6.93
CA GLY A 43 -16.81 -1.19 6.66
C GLY A 43 -17.17 -1.43 5.19
N SER A 44 -16.83 -0.55 4.26
CA SER A 44 -17.19 -0.69 2.83
C SER A 44 -16.41 -1.79 2.07
N GLY A 45 -15.40 -2.41 2.69
CA GLY A 45 -14.55 -3.42 2.05
C GLY A 45 -13.16 -2.95 1.62
N LYS A 46 -12.79 -1.67 1.80
CA LYS A 46 -11.48 -1.11 1.38
C LYS A 46 -10.28 -1.87 1.93
N SER A 47 -10.25 -2.10 3.24
CA SER A 47 -9.13 -2.81 3.89
C SER A 47 -9.06 -4.28 3.44
N THR A 48 -10.21 -4.91 3.21
CA THR A 48 -10.27 -6.26 2.64
C THR A 48 -9.72 -6.28 1.22
N LEU A 49 -10.13 -5.32 0.38
CA LEU A 49 -9.61 -5.18 -0.98
C LEU A 49 -8.10 -4.93 -0.96
N MET A 50 -7.63 -4.02 -0.11
CA MET A 50 -6.19 -3.77 0.05
C MET A 50 -5.42 -5.02 0.47
N ASN A 51 -5.93 -5.79 1.42
CA ASN A 51 -5.27 -7.01 1.87
C ASN A 51 -5.13 -8.03 0.74
N ILE A 52 -6.15 -8.17 -0.10
CA ILE A 52 -6.08 -9.08 -1.25
C ILE A 52 -5.14 -8.53 -2.31
N LEU A 53 -5.28 -7.26 -2.73
CA LEU A 53 -4.38 -6.63 -3.70
C LEU A 53 -2.92 -6.66 -3.22
N GLY A 54 -2.73 -6.56 -1.90
CA GLY A 54 -1.44 -6.66 -1.23
C GLY A 54 -0.91 -8.08 -1.03
N CYS A 55 -1.63 -9.11 -1.49
CA CYS A 55 -1.30 -10.51 -1.23
C CYS A 55 -1.12 -10.84 0.28
N LEU A 56 -1.79 -10.10 1.17
CA LEU A 56 -1.87 -10.35 2.60
C LEU A 56 -3.00 -11.34 2.95
N ASP A 57 -3.98 -11.43 2.06
CA ASP A 57 -5.10 -12.37 2.13
C ASP A 57 -5.41 -12.88 0.72
N ILE A 58 -6.19 -13.95 0.61
CA ILE A 58 -6.62 -14.53 -0.66
C ILE A 58 -8.14 -14.34 -0.83
N PRO A 59 -8.64 -14.19 -2.06
CA PRO A 59 -10.08 -14.13 -2.31
C PRO A 59 -10.74 -15.47 -1.99
N THR A 60 -12.05 -15.44 -1.70
CA THR A 60 -12.87 -16.66 -1.61
C THR A 60 -13.17 -17.20 -3.00
N TYR A 61 -13.48 -16.29 -3.94
CA TYR A 61 -13.73 -16.62 -5.35
C TYR A 61 -13.24 -15.48 -6.25
N GLY A 62 -13.11 -15.78 -7.54
CA GLY A 62 -12.69 -14.84 -8.57
C GLY A 62 -11.21 -14.92 -8.88
N ASP A 63 -10.76 -14.13 -9.85
CA ASP A 63 -9.40 -14.16 -10.38
C ASP A 63 -8.64 -12.90 -9.95
N TYR A 64 -7.38 -13.06 -9.55
CA TYR A 64 -6.46 -11.95 -9.33
C TYR A 64 -5.09 -12.24 -9.96
N HIS A 65 -4.72 -11.43 -10.94
CA HIS A 65 -3.39 -11.47 -11.57
C HIS A 65 -2.59 -10.22 -11.19
N LEU A 66 -1.39 -10.46 -10.65
CA LEU A 66 -0.41 -9.43 -10.35
C LEU A 66 0.78 -9.59 -11.30
N ASP A 67 1.01 -8.58 -12.15
CA ASP A 67 2.04 -8.61 -13.19
C ASP A 67 1.99 -9.89 -14.07
N GLY A 68 0.77 -10.31 -14.42
CA GLY A 68 0.52 -11.50 -15.23
C GLY A 68 0.61 -12.83 -14.47
N VAL A 69 0.91 -12.82 -13.17
CA VAL A 69 0.96 -14.01 -12.34
C VAL A 69 -0.38 -14.16 -11.60
N ASP A 70 -1.03 -15.31 -11.77
CA ASP A 70 -2.20 -15.67 -10.96
C ASP A 70 -1.76 -15.90 -9.51
N VAL A 71 -2.27 -15.07 -8.60
CA VAL A 71 -1.91 -15.14 -7.18
C VAL A 71 -2.89 -15.97 -6.35
N THR A 72 -4.03 -16.37 -6.91
CA THR A 72 -5.08 -17.10 -6.20
C THR A 72 -4.69 -18.54 -5.87
N GLU A 73 -3.80 -19.11 -6.67
CA GLU A 73 -3.31 -20.50 -6.52
C GLU A 73 -1.95 -20.60 -5.81
N LEU A 74 -1.39 -19.49 -5.35
CA LEU A 74 -0.06 -19.47 -4.75
C LEU A 74 -0.09 -19.88 -3.28
N SER A 75 0.96 -20.59 -2.87
CA SER A 75 1.24 -20.87 -1.47
C SER A 75 1.65 -19.63 -0.70
N ASP A 76 1.48 -19.62 0.63
CA ASP A 76 1.88 -18.51 1.53
C ASP A 76 3.34 -18.06 1.31
N ARG A 77 4.25 -19.03 1.05
CA ARG A 77 5.65 -18.73 0.78
C ARG A 77 5.83 -17.95 -0.54
N GLN A 78 5.08 -18.32 -1.58
CA GLN A 78 5.12 -17.63 -2.87
C GLN A 78 4.48 -16.25 -2.76
N LEU A 79 3.35 -16.13 -2.05
CA LEU A 79 2.72 -14.83 -1.76
C LEU A 79 3.67 -13.91 -0.97
N ALA A 80 4.37 -14.44 0.05
CA ALA A 80 5.37 -13.68 0.80
C ALA A 80 6.52 -13.17 -0.08
N HIS A 81 6.95 -13.99 -1.07
CA HIS A 81 7.98 -13.60 -2.02
C HIS A 81 7.49 -12.48 -2.96
N ILE A 82 6.26 -12.60 -3.47
CA ILE A 82 5.63 -11.57 -4.31
C ILE A 82 5.48 -10.27 -3.53
N ARG A 83 4.92 -10.30 -2.31
CA ARG A 83 4.81 -9.11 -1.45
C ARG A 83 6.13 -8.38 -1.29
N ASN A 84 7.17 -9.12 -0.96
CA ASN A 84 8.49 -8.53 -0.72
C ASN A 84 9.11 -7.90 -1.98
N LYS A 85 8.81 -8.42 -3.17
CA LYS A 85 9.38 -7.94 -4.44
C LYS A 85 8.54 -6.91 -5.17
N GLN A 86 7.20 -7.04 -5.08
CA GLN A 86 6.29 -6.31 -5.94
C GLN A 86 5.58 -5.16 -5.21
N ILE A 87 5.53 -5.21 -3.87
CA ILE A 87 4.65 -4.31 -3.12
C ILE A 87 5.39 -3.65 -1.96
N GLY A 88 5.38 -2.33 -1.93
CA GLY A 88 5.78 -1.52 -0.79
C GLY A 88 4.56 -1.06 0.01
N PHE A 89 4.47 -1.43 1.29
CA PHE A 89 3.35 -1.06 2.13
C PHE A 89 3.65 0.15 3.02
N ILE A 90 2.69 1.06 3.09
CA ILE A 90 2.66 2.21 3.98
C ILE A 90 1.33 2.18 4.73
N PHE A 91 1.37 2.04 6.06
CA PHE A 91 0.19 1.92 6.91
C PHE A 91 -0.01 3.18 7.77
N GLN A 92 -1.24 3.44 8.17
CA GLN A 92 -1.60 4.52 9.08
C GLN A 92 -0.86 4.43 10.42
N GLY A 93 -0.69 3.22 10.96
CA GLY A 93 -0.01 2.97 12.23
C GLY A 93 1.52 2.82 12.10
N PHE A 94 2.12 3.21 10.94
CA PHE A 94 3.55 3.11 10.63
C PHE A 94 4.09 1.67 10.60
N ASN A 95 3.67 0.82 11.51
CA ASN A 95 4.05 -0.60 11.66
C ASN A 95 5.58 -0.79 11.66
N LEU A 96 6.30 0.11 12.34
CA LEU A 96 7.73 -0.03 12.58
C LEU A 96 7.97 -1.02 13.71
N ILE A 97 9.08 -1.74 13.64
CA ILE A 97 9.53 -2.63 14.71
C ILE A 97 10.21 -1.76 15.79
N PRO A 98 9.64 -1.64 17.02
CA PRO A 98 10.11 -0.67 18.01
C PRO A 98 11.52 -0.96 18.54
N ALA A 99 11.96 -2.23 18.47
CA ALA A 99 13.29 -2.64 18.90
C ALA A 99 14.39 -2.23 17.93
N LEU A 100 14.05 -2.00 16.66
CA LEU A 100 14.96 -1.63 15.58
C LEU A 100 15.02 -0.11 15.41
N ASN A 101 16.18 0.41 15.03
CA ASN A 101 16.32 1.81 14.63
C ASN A 101 15.74 2.06 13.21
N ALA A 102 15.81 3.29 12.71
CA ALA A 102 15.28 3.65 11.39
C ALA A 102 16.01 2.91 10.27
N TRP A 103 17.33 2.81 10.35
CA TRP A 103 18.15 2.05 9.39
C TRP A 103 17.71 0.60 9.31
N GLU A 104 17.67 -0.07 10.45
CA GLU A 104 17.33 -1.50 10.56
C GLU A 104 15.89 -1.79 10.08
N ASN A 105 14.94 -0.89 10.37
CA ASN A 105 13.56 -1.00 9.84
C ASN A 105 13.54 -0.94 8.31
N VAL A 106 14.33 -0.06 7.71
CA VAL A 106 14.41 0.09 6.25
C VAL A 106 15.21 -1.05 5.60
N GLU A 107 16.23 -1.56 6.26
CA GLU A 107 17.05 -2.67 5.76
C GLU A 107 16.33 -4.01 5.75
N LEU A 108 15.40 -4.22 6.68
CA LEU A 108 14.77 -5.52 6.92
C LEU A 108 14.16 -6.17 5.65
N PRO A 109 13.35 -5.49 4.85
CA PRO A 109 12.80 -6.10 3.62
C PRO A 109 13.87 -6.44 2.59
N LEU A 110 15.00 -5.76 2.55
CA LEU A 110 16.13 -6.07 1.68
C LEU A 110 16.84 -7.35 2.10
N ILE A 111 16.89 -7.63 3.41
CA ILE A 111 17.41 -8.89 3.94
C ILE A 111 16.54 -10.06 3.45
N TYR A 112 15.22 -9.92 3.52
CA TYR A 112 14.28 -10.92 3.02
C TYR A 112 14.35 -11.10 1.50
N GLN A 113 14.72 -10.04 0.75
CA GLN A 113 15.00 -10.15 -0.69
C GLN A 113 16.30 -10.89 -1.00
N GLY A 114 17.18 -11.14 -0.01
CA GLY A 114 18.51 -11.69 -0.21
C GLY A 114 19.50 -10.71 -0.85
N VAL A 115 19.26 -9.40 -0.72
CA VAL A 115 20.18 -8.37 -1.25
C VAL A 115 21.51 -8.42 -0.47
N PRO A 116 22.67 -8.48 -1.14
CA PRO A 116 23.98 -8.47 -0.49
C PRO A 116 24.19 -7.24 0.40
N ALA A 117 24.91 -7.40 1.53
CA ALA A 117 25.07 -6.34 2.53
C ALA A 117 25.60 -5.02 1.96
N SER A 118 26.56 -5.07 1.02
CA SER A 118 27.10 -3.86 0.37
C SER A 118 26.04 -3.07 -0.39
N LYS A 119 25.14 -3.78 -1.11
CA LYS A 119 24.05 -3.15 -1.85
C LYS A 119 22.89 -2.72 -0.95
N ARG A 120 22.70 -3.40 0.20
CA ARG A 120 21.68 -2.97 1.17
C ARG A 120 22.02 -1.61 1.74
N TRP A 121 23.30 -1.39 2.07
CA TRP A 121 23.76 -0.12 2.62
C TRP A 121 23.39 1.05 1.69
N GLU A 122 23.76 0.97 0.41
CA GLU A 122 23.44 1.98 -0.61
C GLU A 122 21.95 2.25 -0.73
N ARG A 123 21.10 1.18 -0.73
CA ARG A 123 19.65 1.31 -0.87
C ARG A 123 18.98 1.92 0.35
N VAL A 124 19.43 1.56 1.55
CA VAL A 124 18.89 2.12 2.79
C VAL A 124 19.24 3.59 2.92
N GLU A 125 20.51 3.95 2.64
CA GLU A 125 20.96 5.34 2.64
C GLU A 125 20.13 6.18 1.67
N ALA A 126 20.03 5.77 0.41
CA ALA A 126 19.24 6.46 -0.60
C ALA A 126 17.74 6.59 -0.22
N ALA A 127 17.14 5.55 0.38
CA ALA A 127 15.77 5.59 0.82
C ALA A 127 15.54 6.56 1.98
N LEU A 128 16.46 6.61 2.97
CA LEU A 128 16.39 7.55 4.08
C LEU A 128 16.65 9.00 3.63
N GLU A 129 17.58 9.21 2.71
CA GLU A 129 17.83 10.54 2.10
C GLU A 129 16.58 11.02 1.36
N ARG A 130 15.95 10.15 0.59
CA ARG A 130 14.74 10.46 -0.18
C ARG A 130 13.60 11.02 0.67
N VAL A 131 13.47 10.55 1.90
CA VAL A 131 12.43 11.00 2.84
C VAL A 131 12.95 12.04 3.84
N GLY A 132 14.18 12.56 3.66
CA GLY A 132 14.79 13.59 4.50
C GLY A 132 15.14 13.11 5.92
N LEU A 133 15.57 11.85 6.06
CA LEU A 133 15.92 11.25 7.35
C LEU A 133 17.36 10.71 7.44
N ALA A 134 18.27 11.10 6.54
CA ALA A 134 19.67 10.67 6.57
C ALA A 134 20.34 10.88 7.95
N GLY A 135 20.07 12.02 8.62
CA GLY A 135 20.60 12.31 9.96
C GLY A 135 19.86 11.65 11.14
N ARG A 136 18.92 10.71 10.86
CA ARG A 136 18.09 10.04 11.86
C ARG A 136 18.15 8.51 11.78
N ALA A 137 19.10 7.97 11.02
CA ALA A 137 19.26 6.54 10.78
C ALA A 137 19.34 5.69 12.05
N ASP A 138 20.05 6.18 13.08
CA ASP A 138 20.28 5.45 14.33
C ASP A 138 19.16 5.61 15.38
N HIS A 139 18.13 6.45 15.11
CA HIS A 139 17.07 6.70 16.06
C HIS A 139 16.03 5.58 16.03
N LYS A 140 15.53 5.19 17.21
CA LYS A 140 14.42 4.26 17.35
C LYS A 140 13.07 4.96 17.13
N PRO A 141 12.01 4.23 16.78
CA PRO A 141 10.67 4.80 16.63
C PRO A 141 10.21 5.61 17.85
N THR A 142 10.54 5.17 19.06
CA THR A 142 10.20 5.89 20.30
C THR A 142 10.88 7.25 20.47
N GLU A 143 11.94 7.52 19.70
CA GLU A 143 12.70 8.77 19.70
C GLU A 143 12.31 9.69 18.53
N MET A 144 11.29 9.30 17.76
CA MET A 144 10.84 9.95 16.54
C MET A 144 9.43 10.50 16.66
N SER A 145 9.16 11.64 16.03
CA SER A 145 7.79 12.12 15.86
C SER A 145 6.99 11.22 14.92
N GLY A 146 5.64 11.25 14.99
CA GLY A 146 4.78 10.46 14.11
C GLY A 146 5.10 10.66 12.63
N GLY A 147 5.34 11.91 12.22
CA GLY A 147 5.74 12.20 10.83
C GLY A 147 7.13 11.66 10.44
N GLN A 148 8.06 11.59 11.38
CA GLN A 148 9.35 10.94 11.15
C GLN A 148 9.16 9.42 11.02
N GLN A 149 8.36 8.81 11.89
CA GLN A 149 8.04 7.39 11.83
C GLN A 149 7.36 7.03 10.50
N GLN A 150 6.41 7.84 10.02
CA GLN A 150 5.76 7.63 8.73
C GLN A 150 6.77 7.72 7.58
N ARG A 151 7.70 8.67 7.62
CA ARG A 151 8.75 8.74 6.60
C ARG A 151 9.70 7.54 6.65
N VAL A 152 10.00 6.97 7.83
CA VAL A 152 10.74 5.69 7.91
C VAL A 152 9.93 4.55 7.28
N ALA A 153 8.62 4.50 7.51
CA ALA A 153 7.75 3.49 6.88
C ALA A 153 7.73 3.64 5.35
N ILE A 154 7.74 4.88 4.84
CA ILE A 154 7.87 5.13 3.39
C ILE A 154 9.25 4.69 2.89
N ALA A 155 10.34 5.06 3.57
CA ALA A 155 11.68 4.64 3.20
C ALA A 155 11.80 3.10 3.15
N ARG A 156 11.23 2.41 4.14
CA ARG A 156 11.13 0.94 4.16
C ARG A 156 10.39 0.39 2.94
N ALA A 157 9.28 1.02 2.56
CA ALA A 157 8.48 0.59 1.43
C ALA A 157 9.22 0.75 0.10
N ILE A 158 9.98 1.84 -0.09
CA ILE A 158 10.66 2.14 -1.36
C ILE A 158 12.05 1.52 -1.49
N ALA A 159 12.69 1.10 -0.38
CA ALA A 159 14.04 0.54 -0.40
C ALA A 159 14.16 -0.72 -1.28
N THR A 160 13.10 -1.51 -1.37
CA THR A 160 13.02 -2.70 -2.22
C THR A 160 12.82 -2.38 -3.69
N GLN A 161 12.54 -1.11 -4.05
CA GLN A 161 12.21 -0.63 -5.40
C GLN A 161 11.02 -1.40 -6.00
N PRO A 162 9.88 -1.47 -5.30
CA PRO A 162 8.73 -2.22 -5.77
C PRO A 162 8.01 -1.45 -6.91
N PRO A 163 7.38 -2.14 -7.87
CA PRO A 163 6.57 -1.49 -8.89
C PRO A 163 5.27 -0.89 -8.36
N ILE A 164 4.80 -1.33 -7.17
CA ILE A 164 3.56 -0.87 -6.54
C ILE A 164 3.84 -0.38 -5.13
N ILE A 165 3.28 0.78 -4.79
CA ILE A 165 3.21 1.30 -3.42
C ILE A 165 1.75 1.34 -3.01
N MET A 166 1.41 0.63 -1.94
CA MET A 166 0.08 0.64 -1.32
C MET A 166 0.12 1.45 -0.04
N ALA A 167 -0.65 2.53 0.01
CA ALA A 167 -0.70 3.44 1.15
C ALA A 167 -2.10 3.43 1.76
N ASP A 168 -2.22 2.87 2.97
CA ASP A 168 -3.47 2.82 3.74
C ASP A 168 -3.50 3.95 4.75
N GLU A 169 -4.38 4.94 4.50
CA GLU A 169 -4.55 6.13 5.34
C GLU A 169 -3.20 6.77 5.75
N PRO A 170 -2.27 7.03 4.80
CA PRO A 170 -0.88 7.34 5.13
C PRO A 170 -0.70 8.64 5.91
N THR A 171 -1.74 9.47 6.00
CA THR A 171 -1.75 10.74 6.72
C THR A 171 -2.68 10.76 7.92
N GLY A 172 -3.45 9.69 8.16
CA GLY A 172 -4.53 9.67 9.15
C GLY A 172 -4.10 9.85 10.62
N ALA A 173 -2.82 9.60 10.94
CA ALA A 173 -2.24 9.79 12.27
C ALA A 173 -1.37 11.06 12.38
N LEU A 174 -1.40 11.96 11.37
CA LEU A 174 -0.49 13.09 11.24
C LEU A 174 -1.22 14.43 11.29
N ASP A 175 -0.51 15.47 11.72
CA ASP A 175 -0.98 16.84 11.55
C ASP A 175 -1.00 17.24 10.06
N SER A 176 -1.77 18.26 9.73
CA SER A 176 -2.01 18.70 8.33
C SER A 176 -0.73 19.06 7.57
N ARG A 177 0.27 19.65 8.25
CA ARG A 177 1.55 20.03 7.61
C ARG A 177 2.38 18.81 7.28
N THR A 178 2.49 17.90 8.23
CA THR A 178 3.23 16.65 8.08
C THR A 178 2.55 15.74 7.05
N GLY A 179 1.21 15.67 7.07
CA GLY A 179 0.43 14.93 6.09
C GLY A 179 0.66 15.41 4.66
N LYS A 180 0.68 16.75 4.42
CA LYS A 180 1.02 17.31 3.11
C LYS A 180 2.39 16.87 2.62
N HIS A 181 3.40 16.89 3.48
CA HIS A 181 4.74 16.45 3.11
C HIS A 181 4.79 14.95 2.75
N VAL A 182 4.02 14.11 3.43
CA VAL A 182 3.88 12.68 3.06
C VAL A 182 3.26 12.52 1.68
N LEU A 183 2.21 13.30 1.35
CA LEU A 183 1.60 13.28 0.02
C LEU A 183 2.56 13.77 -1.07
N GLU A 184 3.35 14.81 -0.79
CA GLU A 184 4.40 15.30 -1.70
C GLU A 184 5.42 14.20 -2.03
N ILE A 185 5.83 13.40 -1.04
CA ILE A 185 6.72 12.26 -1.28
C ILE A 185 6.04 11.22 -2.18
N LEU A 186 4.76 10.87 -1.94
CA LEU A 186 4.02 9.92 -2.78
C LEU A 186 3.87 10.42 -4.21
N HIS A 187 3.56 11.70 -4.40
CA HIS A 187 3.51 12.31 -5.74
C HIS A 187 4.86 12.26 -6.45
N GLY A 188 5.94 12.58 -5.75
CA GLY A 188 7.29 12.48 -6.32
C GLY A 188 7.64 11.04 -6.75
N LEU A 189 7.23 10.03 -5.98
CA LEU A 189 7.43 8.62 -6.34
C LEU A 189 6.60 8.24 -7.58
N HIS A 190 5.38 8.77 -7.70
CA HIS A 190 4.54 8.57 -8.87
C HIS A 190 5.14 9.23 -10.12
N GLU A 191 5.61 10.46 -10.03
CA GLU A 191 6.27 11.19 -11.12
C GLU A 191 7.53 10.45 -11.64
N GLU A 192 8.18 9.65 -10.77
CA GLU A 192 9.30 8.78 -11.13
C GLU A 192 8.86 7.43 -11.72
N GLY A 193 7.56 7.20 -11.87
CA GLY A 193 6.98 6.03 -12.52
C GLY A 193 6.48 4.93 -11.59
N SER A 194 6.48 5.13 -10.27
CA SER A 194 5.86 4.17 -9.35
C SER A 194 4.34 4.15 -9.51
N THR A 195 3.73 2.97 -9.43
CA THR A 195 2.28 2.82 -9.35
C THR A 195 1.85 3.00 -7.89
N ILE A 196 0.93 3.93 -7.64
CA ILE A 196 0.45 4.24 -6.28
C ILE A 196 -1.01 3.83 -6.14
N ILE A 197 -1.31 3.03 -5.10
CA ILE A 197 -2.67 2.75 -4.66
C ILE A 197 -2.84 3.38 -3.29
N LEU A 198 -3.63 4.44 -3.24
CA LEU A 198 -3.90 5.21 -2.03
C LEU A 198 -5.29 4.85 -1.51
N ILE A 199 -5.38 4.36 -0.29
CA ILE A 199 -6.65 4.09 0.38
C ILE A 199 -6.88 5.21 1.39
N THR A 200 -8.03 5.86 1.28
CA THR A 200 -8.40 6.93 2.22
C THR A 200 -9.91 7.12 2.31
N HIS A 201 -10.38 7.69 3.39
CA HIS A 201 -11.75 8.18 3.53
C HIS A 201 -11.83 9.71 3.34
N ASP A 202 -10.70 10.38 3.16
CA ASP A 202 -10.62 11.83 2.92
C ASP A 202 -10.71 12.13 1.43
N ASN A 203 -11.81 12.78 1.02
CA ASN A 203 -12.05 13.17 -0.37
C ASN A 203 -11.02 14.18 -0.89
N GLY A 204 -10.48 15.06 -0.02
CA GLY A 204 -9.46 16.03 -0.41
C GLY A 204 -8.14 15.35 -0.76
N ILE A 205 -7.78 14.31 -0.03
CA ILE A 205 -6.60 13.50 -0.31
C ILE A 205 -6.83 12.66 -1.57
N ALA A 206 -7.99 12.02 -1.70
CA ALA A 206 -8.32 11.22 -2.87
C ALA A 206 -8.33 12.03 -4.17
N ALA A 207 -8.77 13.30 -4.11
CA ALA A 207 -8.77 14.22 -5.26
C ALA A 207 -7.36 14.56 -5.78
N THR A 208 -6.31 14.21 -5.07
CA THR A 208 -4.92 14.36 -5.54
C THR A 208 -4.50 13.24 -6.52
N ALA A 209 -5.22 12.11 -6.53
CA ALA A 209 -5.00 11.02 -7.49
C ALA A 209 -5.62 11.36 -8.87
N GLN A 210 -5.16 10.68 -9.90
CA GLN A 210 -5.67 10.83 -11.26
C GLN A 210 -6.98 10.07 -11.48
N ARG A 211 -7.11 8.92 -10.80
CA ARG A 211 -8.27 8.01 -10.88
C ARG A 211 -8.77 7.70 -9.47
N VAL A 212 -10.07 7.62 -9.34
CA VAL A 212 -10.72 7.33 -8.06
C VAL A 212 -11.64 6.13 -8.23
N ILE A 213 -11.52 5.15 -7.34
CA ILE A 213 -12.41 4.01 -7.22
C ILE A 213 -13.19 4.19 -5.92
N ARG A 214 -14.54 4.24 -6.02
CA ARG A 214 -15.41 4.31 -4.86
C ARG A 214 -16.00 2.94 -4.57
N ILE A 215 -15.81 2.46 -3.35
CA ILE A 215 -16.35 1.18 -2.88
C ILE A 215 -17.37 1.40 -1.77
N ALA A 216 -18.51 0.70 -1.82
CA ALA A 216 -19.48 0.62 -0.76
C ALA A 216 -20.11 -0.77 -0.72
N ASP A 217 -20.32 -1.29 0.48
CA ASP A 217 -20.94 -2.60 0.74
C ASP A 217 -20.35 -3.73 -0.11
N GLY A 218 -19.01 -3.72 -0.25
CA GLY A 218 -18.28 -4.72 -1.02
C GLY A 218 -18.34 -4.58 -2.54
N HIS A 219 -18.97 -3.53 -3.09
CA HIS A 219 -19.11 -3.30 -4.53
C HIS A 219 -18.40 -2.03 -4.97
N ILE A 220 -17.88 -2.00 -6.21
CA ILE A 220 -17.40 -0.78 -6.84
C ILE A 220 -18.61 0.00 -7.37
N LEU A 221 -18.81 1.22 -6.85
CA LEU A 221 -19.87 2.12 -7.27
C LEU A 221 -19.41 3.10 -8.35
N TYR A 222 -18.12 3.41 -8.37
CA TYR A 222 -17.51 4.31 -9.34
C TYR A 222 -16.06 3.89 -9.59
N ASP A 223 -15.65 3.99 -10.82
CA ASP A 223 -14.26 3.81 -11.25
C ASP A 223 -14.00 4.74 -12.44
N GLY A 224 -13.24 5.80 -12.25
CA GLY A 224 -13.03 6.81 -13.28
C GLY A 224 -12.14 7.95 -12.80
N ASP A 225 -12.18 9.07 -13.54
CA ASP A 225 -11.43 10.28 -13.21
C ASP A 225 -11.93 10.93 -11.90
N ARG A 226 -11.07 11.77 -11.33
CA ARG A 226 -11.39 12.49 -10.09
C ARG A 226 -12.59 13.45 -10.23
N GLU A 227 -12.85 13.98 -11.43
CA GLU A 227 -13.92 14.97 -11.65
C GLU A 227 -15.29 14.32 -11.49
N GLY A 228 -15.50 13.13 -12.08
CA GLY A 228 -16.74 12.37 -11.93
C GLY A 228 -16.91 11.73 -10.55
N ALA A 229 -15.82 11.47 -9.84
CA ALA A 229 -15.87 10.82 -8.53
C ALA A 229 -16.54 11.68 -7.44
N PHE A 230 -16.49 13.02 -7.57
CA PHE A 230 -16.98 13.98 -6.57
C PHE A 230 -18.12 14.87 -7.09
N ALA A 231 -18.65 14.56 -8.29
CA ALA A 231 -19.77 15.25 -8.92
C ALA A 231 -21.13 14.99 -8.25
#